data_26e46f34646b6565b465cc813148e33d
#
_entry.id   26e46f34646b6565b465cc813148e33d
#
_cell.length_a   1.000
_cell.length_b   1.000
_cell.length_c   1.000
_cell.angle_alpha   90.00
_cell.angle_beta   90.00
_cell.angle_gamma   90.00
#
_symmetry.space_group_name_H-M   'P 1'
#
loop_
_entity.id
_entity.type
_entity.pdbx_description
1 polymer ?
#
loop_
_entity_poly.entity_id
_entity_poly.type
_entity_poly.pdbx_seq_one_letter_code
_entity_poly.pdbx_strand_id
1 'polypeptide(L)'
;MTSATQPARGMSGRRAEGQGYGLVFFASVLLVIIGCFNLIYGIAAIANSHVFTANAHYVFGSLRTWGWITLIIGVLQLLAAAGVLAGNQLARWFAVAVVGISAIEMMFFLPAYPFWALIIIAADVVALWGLCAYGSRENLEAV
;
A
#
# COMPACT_ATOMS: atom_id res chain seq x y z
N MET A 1 36.23 23.81 -21.90
CA MET A 1 35.27 23.07 -22.75
C MET A 1 34.50 21.96 -22.00
N THR A 2 34.90 21.61 -20.82
CA THR A 2 34.20 20.65 -19.94
C THR A 2 32.98 21.23 -19.20
N SER A 3 32.80 22.56 -19.21
CA SER A 3 31.71 23.25 -18.54
C SER A 3 30.34 23.13 -19.26
N ALA A 4 30.33 22.78 -20.56
CA ALA A 4 29.08 22.64 -21.33
C ALA A 4 28.29 21.36 -21.03
N THR A 5 28.89 20.34 -20.42
CA THR A 5 28.28 19.06 -20.10
C THR A 5 27.68 19.02 -18.68
N GLN A 6 28.11 19.94 -17.79
CA GLN A 6 27.61 19.98 -16.40
C GLN A 6 26.15 20.41 -16.23
N PRO A 7 25.59 21.38 -17.00
CA PRO A 7 24.19 21.75 -16.86
C PRO A 7 23.20 20.62 -17.23
N ALA A 8 23.57 19.77 -18.21
CA ALA A 8 22.74 18.65 -18.63
C ALA A 8 22.68 17.53 -17.57
N ARG A 9 23.75 17.30 -16.83
CA ARG A 9 23.77 16.34 -15.71
C ARG A 9 22.91 16.80 -14.52
N GLY A 10 22.90 18.09 -14.22
CA GLY A 10 22.06 18.67 -13.18
C GLY A 10 20.57 18.54 -13.49
N MET A 11 20.19 18.71 -14.76
CA MET A 11 18.79 18.59 -15.21
C MET A 11 18.28 17.14 -15.18
N SER A 12 19.09 16.18 -15.56
CA SER A 12 18.71 14.76 -15.52
C SER A 12 18.58 14.23 -14.08
N GLY A 13 19.44 14.68 -13.16
CA GLY A 13 19.34 14.37 -11.74
C GLY A 13 18.06 14.91 -11.11
N ARG A 14 17.70 16.16 -11.38
CA ARG A 14 16.47 16.78 -10.89
C ARG A 14 15.19 16.10 -11.41
N ARG A 15 15.20 15.66 -12.66
CA ARG A 15 14.06 14.90 -13.24
C ARG A 15 13.91 13.54 -12.57
N ALA A 16 15.01 12.84 -12.31
CA ALA A 16 14.98 11.55 -11.63
C ALA A 16 14.51 11.67 -10.17
N GLU A 17 14.92 12.72 -9.46
CA GLU A 17 14.45 13.04 -8.11
C GLU A 17 12.96 13.38 -8.10
N GLY A 18 12.48 14.20 -9.03
CA GLY A 18 11.07 14.55 -9.16
C GLY A 18 10.19 13.34 -9.49
N GLN A 19 10.65 12.42 -10.32
CA GLN A 19 9.95 11.17 -10.61
C GLN A 19 9.88 10.24 -9.40
N GLY A 20 10.96 10.15 -8.62
CA GLY A 20 10.98 9.37 -7.39
C GLY A 20 9.98 9.88 -6.35
N TYR A 21 9.93 11.19 -6.14
CA TYR A 21 8.96 11.83 -5.25
C TYR A 21 7.51 11.60 -5.70
N GLY A 22 7.25 11.71 -7.00
CA GLY A 22 5.92 11.46 -7.56
C GLY A 22 5.44 10.05 -7.31
N LEU A 23 6.31 9.05 -7.46
CA LEU A 23 5.97 7.64 -7.22
C LEU A 23 5.70 7.35 -5.75
N VAL A 24 6.51 7.90 -4.85
CA VAL A 24 6.31 7.74 -3.39
C VAL A 24 5.03 8.44 -2.94
N PHE A 25 4.78 9.64 -3.44
CA PHE A 25 3.55 10.37 -3.16
C PHE A 25 2.33 9.59 -3.65
N PHE A 26 2.37 9.07 -4.87
CA PHE A 26 1.31 8.25 -5.44
C PHE A 26 1.07 6.97 -4.63
N ALA A 27 2.14 6.25 -4.26
CA ALA A 27 2.04 5.06 -3.42
C ALA A 27 1.42 5.39 -2.05
N SER A 28 1.80 6.52 -1.45
CA SER A 28 1.24 6.97 -0.17
C SER A 28 -0.24 7.31 -0.27
N VAL A 29 -0.67 7.96 -1.36
CA VAL A 29 -2.09 8.24 -1.62
C VAL A 29 -2.87 6.93 -1.78
N LEU A 30 -2.33 5.97 -2.53
CA LEU A 30 -2.95 4.64 -2.64
C LEU A 30 -3.08 3.96 -1.28
N LEU A 31 -2.03 4.00 -0.45
CA LEU A 31 -2.06 3.45 0.91
C LEU A 31 -3.15 4.10 1.77
N VAL A 32 -3.33 5.40 1.68
CA VAL A 32 -4.41 6.11 2.39
C VAL A 32 -5.77 5.63 1.91
N ILE A 33 -5.97 5.55 0.60
CA ILE A 33 -7.25 5.11 0.01
C ILE A 33 -7.57 3.67 0.43
N ILE A 34 -6.63 2.74 0.26
CA ILE A 34 -6.81 1.33 0.63
C ILE A 34 -7.04 1.21 2.13
N GLY A 35 -6.24 1.91 2.95
CA GLY A 35 -6.37 1.93 4.40
C GLY A 35 -7.75 2.42 4.85
N CYS A 36 -8.28 3.48 4.24
CA CYS A 36 -9.63 3.96 4.52
C CYS A 36 -10.70 2.93 4.15
N PHE A 37 -10.59 2.29 2.99
CA PHE A 37 -11.51 1.22 2.59
C PHE A 37 -11.45 0.03 3.55
N ASN A 38 -10.26 -0.40 3.95
CA ASN A 38 -10.08 -1.48 4.92
C ASN A 38 -10.68 -1.12 6.29
N LEU A 39 -10.56 0.14 6.75
CA LEU A 39 -11.20 0.60 7.97
C LEU A 39 -12.73 0.52 7.86
N ILE A 40 -13.30 1.09 6.81
CA ILE A 40 -14.75 1.12 6.60
C ILE A 40 -15.29 -0.32 6.50
N TYR A 41 -14.62 -1.16 5.71
CA TYR A 41 -15.02 -2.55 5.55
C TYR A 41 -14.88 -3.34 6.86
N GLY A 42 -13.77 -3.17 7.58
CA GLY A 42 -13.55 -3.81 8.87
C GLY A 42 -14.63 -3.45 9.90
N ILE A 43 -14.95 -2.16 10.01
CA ILE A 43 -16.04 -1.69 10.89
C ILE A 43 -17.38 -2.28 10.46
N ALA A 44 -17.71 -2.24 9.17
CA ALA A 44 -18.95 -2.79 8.64
C ALA A 44 -19.06 -4.29 8.89
N ALA A 45 -17.98 -5.05 8.71
CA ALA A 45 -17.94 -6.48 8.95
C ALA A 45 -18.12 -6.84 10.42
N ILE A 46 -17.58 -6.05 11.34
CA ILE A 46 -17.77 -6.23 12.78
C ILE A 46 -19.20 -5.90 13.20
N ALA A 47 -19.73 -4.77 12.70
CA ALA A 47 -21.06 -4.28 13.08
C ALA A 47 -22.19 -5.17 12.52
N ASN A 48 -22.04 -5.65 11.29
CA ASN A 48 -23.08 -6.37 10.56
C ASN A 48 -22.76 -7.87 10.35
N SER A 49 -22.03 -8.47 11.28
CA SER A 49 -21.61 -9.88 11.17
C SER A 49 -22.79 -10.86 10.99
N HIS A 50 -24.02 -10.46 11.35
CA HIS A 50 -25.22 -11.28 11.20
C HIS A 50 -25.91 -11.15 9.82
N VAL A 51 -25.66 -10.06 9.08
CA VAL A 51 -26.36 -9.77 7.80
C VAL A 51 -25.62 -10.39 6.61
N PHE A 52 -24.29 -10.48 6.67
CA PHE A 52 -23.46 -10.95 5.55
C PHE A 52 -23.20 -12.47 5.55
N THR A 53 -23.60 -13.20 6.59
CA THR A 53 -23.27 -14.61 6.77
C THR A 53 -24.11 -15.58 5.95
N ALA A 54 -25.17 -15.14 5.27
CA ALA A 54 -26.12 -16.05 4.65
C ALA A 54 -25.56 -16.86 3.46
N ASN A 55 -24.50 -16.38 2.78
CA ASN A 55 -23.94 -17.07 1.60
C ASN A 55 -22.43 -16.92 1.38
N ALA A 56 -21.65 -16.43 2.36
CA ALA A 56 -20.22 -16.25 2.18
C ALA A 56 -19.44 -17.43 2.79
N HIS A 57 -18.76 -18.19 1.94
CA HIS A 57 -17.82 -19.22 2.39
C HIS A 57 -16.47 -18.54 2.71
N TYR A 58 -16.20 -18.36 4.00
CA TYR A 58 -14.90 -17.93 4.48
C TYR A 58 -13.99 -19.15 4.68
N VAL A 59 -12.74 -19.02 4.26
CA VAL A 59 -11.78 -20.13 4.35
C VAL A 59 -11.51 -20.48 5.82
N PHE A 60 -11.51 -19.50 6.71
CA PHE A 60 -11.29 -19.70 8.15
C PHE A 60 -12.07 -18.68 8.98
N GLY A 61 -12.82 -19.14 9.98
CA GLY A 61 -13.36 -18.30 11.03
C GLY A 61 -14.65 -17.56 10.68
N SER A 62 -15.04 -16.62 11.55
CA SER A 62 -16.24 -15.80 11.39
C SER A 62 -15.92 -14.48 10.69
N LEU A 63 -16.93 -13.89 10.04
CA LEU A 63 -16.83 -12.56 9.42
C LEU A 63 -16.35 -11.50 10.41
N ARG A 64 -16.70 -11.64 11.68
CA ARG A 64 -16.27 -10.72 12.73
C ARG A 64 -14.75 -10.78 12.97
N THR A 65 -14.16 -11.97 12.96
CA THR A 65 -12.72 -12.16 13.09
C THR A 65 -11.98 -11.51 11.92
N TRP A 66 -12.45 -11.74 10.70
CA TRP A 66 -11.91 -11.10 9.50
C TRP A 66 -12.04 -9.58 9.53
N GLY A 67 -13.19 -9.07 10.00
CA GLY A 67 -13.40 -7.64 10.18
C GLY A 67 -12.36 -6.99 11.10
N TRP A 68 -11.99 -7.64 12.19
CA TRP A 68 -10.93 -7.17 13.08
C TRP A 68 -9.55 -7.17 12.42
N ILE A 69 -9.22 -8.23 11.68
CA ILE A 69 -7.96 -8.32 10.94
C ILE A 69 -7.87 -7.19 9.92
N THR A 70 -8.89 -7.02 9.09
CA THR A 70 -8.93 -5.97 8.06
C THR A 70 -8.88 -4.57 8.66
N LEU A 71 -9.55 -4.35 9.79
CA LEU A 71 -9.51 -3.07 10.52
C LEU A 71 -8.09 -2.74 11.00
N ILE A 72 -7.42 -3.70 11.62
CA ILE A 72 -6.03 -3.53 12.11
C ILE A 72 -5.10 -3.22 10.94
N ILE A 73 -5.21 -3.97 9.83
CA ILE A 73 -4.40 -3.73 8.62
C ILE A 73 -4.66 -2.34 8.07
N GLY A 74 -5.92 -1.89 8.02
CA GLY A 74 -6.29 -0.54 7.59
C GLY A 74 -5.62 0.56 8.44
N VAL A 75 -5.63 0.41 9.77
CA VAL A 75 -4.95 1.34 10.68
C VAL A 75 -3.44 1.34 10.41
N LEU A 76 -2.83 0.16 10.28
CA LEU A 76 -1.40 0.04 9.99
C LEU A 76 -1.02 0.67 8.64
N GLN A 77 -1.87 0.53 7.63
CA GLN A 77 -1.67 1.16 6.32
C GLN A 77 -1.70 2.69 6.41
N LEU A 78 -2.62 3.27 7.18
CA LEU A 78 -2.69 4.73 7.38
C LEU A 78 -1.47 5.26 8.13
N LEU A 79 -1.01 4.55 9.16
CA LEU A 79 0.21 4.91 9.90
C LEU A 79 1.45 4.80 8.99
N ALA A 80 1.52 3.74 8.18
CA ALA A 80 2.58 3.56 7.21
C ALA A 80 2.60 4.68 6.17
N ALA A 81 1.44 5.07 5.63
CA ALA A 81 1.32 6.17 4.68
C ALA A 81 1.82 7.50 5.28
N ALA A 82 1.43 7.81 6.50
CA ALA A 82 1.89 9.00 7.21
C ALA A 82 3.41 9.00 7.40
N GLY A 83 3.97 7.86 7.79
CA GLY A 83 5.41 7.71 7.97
C GLY A 83 6.20 7.82 6.66
N VAL A 84 5.68 7.28 5.57
CA VAL A 84 6.28 7.39 4.23
C VAL A 84 6.25 8.85 3.75
N LEU A 85 5.14 9.55 3.95
CA LEU A 85 5.03 10.98 3.62
C LEU A 85 5.97 11.85 4.46
N ALA A 86 6.26 11.46 5.70
CA ALA A 86 7.24 12.12 6.55
C ALA A 86 8.70 11.86 6.12
N GLY A 87 8.92 11.00 5.12
CA GLY A 87 10.25 10.67 4.61
C GLY A 87 11.04 9.67 5.44
N ASN A 88 10.38 8.94 6.32
CA ASN A 88 11.04 7.95 7.18
C ASN A 88 11.32 6.66 6.42
N GLN A 89 12.59 6.29 6.32
CA GLN A 89 13.06 5.07 5.66
C GLN A 89 12.48 3.80 6.32
N LEU A 90 12.43 3.78 7.65
CA LEU A 90 11.86 2.66 8.40
C LEU A 90 10.37 2.49 8.11
N ALA A 91 9.63 3.60 8.00
CA ALA A 91 8.20 3.58 7.68
C ALA A 91 7.95 3.01 6.28
N ARG A 92 8.85 3.22 5.32
CA ARG A 92 8.75 2.65 3.98
C ARG A 92 8.86 1.11 4.01
N TRP A 93 9.83 0.56 4.73
CA TRP A 93 9.95 -0.89 4.92
C TRP A 93 8.72 -1.47 5.63
N PHE A 94 8.24 -0.75 6.63
CA PHE A 94 7.01 -1.11 7.33
C PHE A 94 5.79 -1.08 6.37
N ALA A 95 5.70 -0.07 5.50
CA ALA A 95 4.64 0.03 4.50
C ALA A 95 4.67 -1.16 3.52
N VAL A 96 5.86 -1.55 3.04
CA VAL A 96 6.03 -2.73 2.16
C VAL A 96 5.51 -4.00 2.86
N ALA A 97 5.86 -4.20 4.12
CA ALA A 97 5.41 -5.36 4.89
C ALA A 97 3.88 -5.36 5.07
N VAL A 98 3.30 -4.23 5.46
CA VAL A 98 1.85 -4.10 5.68
C VAL A 98 1.06 -4.30 4.38
N VAL A 99 1.51 -3.71 3.28
CA VAL A 99 0.87 -3.87 1.96
C VAL A 99 0.97 -5.32 1.48
N GLY A 100 2.11 -5.97 1.69
CA GLY A 100 2.28 -7.39 1.39
C GLY A 100 1.30 -8.28 2.17
N ILE A 101 1.13 -8.01 3.46
CA ILE A 101 0.15 -8.72 4.31
C ILE A 101 -1.28 -8.46 3.82
N SER A 102 -1.61 -7.21 3.47
CA SER A 102 -2.92 -6.84 2.91
C SER A 102 -3.22 -7.61 1.63
N ALA A 103 -2.27 -7.70 0.70
CA ALA A 103 -2.43 -8.47 -0.54
C ALA A 103 -2.69 -9.95 -0.26
N ILE A 104 -1.97 -10.55 0.69
CA ILE A 104 -2.19 -11.94 1.11
C ILE A 104 -3.57 -12.11 1.74
N GLU A 105 -3.98 -11.21 2.63
CA GLU A 105 -5.33 -11.22 3.22
C GLU A 105 -6.40 -11.20 2.13
N MET A 106 -6.27 -10.34 1.13
CA MET A 106 -7.22 -10.24 0.04
C MET A 106 -7.27 -11.49 -0.85
N MET A 107 -6.21 -12.28 -0.92
CA MET A 107 -6.25 -13.60 -1.59
C MET A 107 -7.23 -14.56 -0.91
N PHE A 108 -7.35 -14.50 0.42
CA PHE A 108 -8.33 -15.30 1.16
C PHE A 108 -9.78 -14.82 0.96
N PHE A 109 -9.97 -13.55 0.60
CA PHE A 109 -11.28 -12.98 0.28
C PHE A 109 -11.73 -13.26 -1.16
N LEU A 110 -10.84 -13.68 -2.05
CA LEU A 110 -11.16 -13.96 -3.46
C LEU A 110 -12.38 -14.86 -3.64
N PRO A 111 -12.55 -15.98 -2.89
CA PRO A 111 -13.71 -16.84 -3.07
C PRO A 111 -15.04 -16.18 -2.68
N ALA A 112 -15.03 -15.23 -1.76
CA ALA A 112 -16.23 -14.55 -1.28
C ALA A 112 -16.58 -13.31 -2.14
N TYR A 113 -15.57 -12.52 -2.51
CA TYR A 113 -15.75 -11.25 -3.23
C TYR A 113 -14.65 -11.06 -4.29
N PRO A 114 -14.71 -11.80 -5.43
CA PRO A 114 -13.62 -11.83 -6.38
C PRO A 114 -13.29 -10.47 -6.99
N PHE A 115 -14.27 -9.68 -7.39
CA PHE A 115 -14.03 -8.37 -8.02
C PHE A 115 -13.41 -7.36 -7.05
N TRP A 116 -13.92 -7.32 -5.82
CA TRP A 116 -13.40 -6.42 -4.79
C TRP A 116 -11.97 -6.77 -4.40
N ALA A 117 -11.71 -8.04 -4.15
CA ALA A 117 -10.38 -8.53 -3.79
C ALA A 117 -9.36 -8.26 -4.90
N LEU A 118 -9.72 -8.47 -6.17
CA LEU A 118 -8.83 -8.20 -7.31
C LEU A 118 -8.47 -6.71 -7.41
N ILE A 119 -9.42 -5.80 -7.18
CA ILE A 119 -9.16 -4.35 -7.19
C ILE A 119 -8.16 -3.98 -6.09
N ILE A 120 -8.35 -4.47 -4.88
CA ILE A 120 -7.46 -4.20 -3.76
C ILE A 120 -6.06 -4.80 -4.00
N ILE A 121 -5.98 -6.05 -4.47
CA ILE A 121 -4.71 -6.70 -4.80
C ILE A 121 -3.97 -5.91 -5.89
N ALA A 122 -4.66 -5.47 -6.93
CA ALA A 122 -4.04 -4.67 -7.99
C ALA A 122 -3.49 -3.35 -7.43
N ALA A 123 -4.24 -2.67 -6.57
CA ALA A 123 -3.80 -1.44 -5.91
C ALA A 123 -2.61 -1.68 -4.97
N ASP A 124 -2.61 -2.78 -4.20
CA ASP A 124 -1.50 -3.19 -3.34
C ASP A 124 -0.22 -3.46 -4.16
N VAL A 125 -0.34 -4.17 -5.29
CA VAL A 125 0.80 -4.45 -6.19
C VAL A 125 1.39 -3.14 -6.75
N VAL A 126 0.54 -2.20 -7.17
CA VAL A 126 0.98 -0.89 -7.66
C VAL A 126 1.65 -0.09 -6.55
N ALA A 127 1.10 -0.11 -5.34
CA ALA A 127 1.70 0.54 -4.17
C ALA A 127 3.07 -0.06 -3.82
N LEU A 128 3.18 -1.39 -3.81
CA LEU A 128 4.45 -2.10 -3.62
C LEU A 128 5.48 -1.69 -4.66
N TRP A 129 5.07 -1.66 -5.92
CA TRP A 129 5.96 -1.24 -7.00
C TRP A 129 6.47 0.20 -6.80
N GLY A 130 5.58 1.13 -6.46
CA GLY A 130 5.95 2.52 -6.19
C GLY A 130 6.91 2.67 -5.01
N LEU A 131 6.67 1.93 -3.92
CA LEU A 131 7.54 1.94 -2.74
C LEU A 131 8.92 1.32 -3.01
N CYS A 132 8.96 0.20 -3.73
CA CYS A 132 10.20 -0.53 -4.02
C CYS A 132 11.03 0.17 -5.10
N ALA A 133 10.41 0.71 -6.15
CA ALA A 133 11.10 1.38 -7.25
C ALA A 133 11.91 2.60 -6.76
N TYR A 134 11.38 3.36 -5.83
CA TYR A 134 12.09 4.49 -5.22
C TYR A 134 13.24 4.02 -4.31
N GLY A 135 13.02 2.95 -3.55
CA GLY A 135 14.00 2.40 -2.62
C GLY A 135 15.28 1.90 -3.28
N SER A 136 15.17 1.25 -4.42
CA SER A 136 16.32 0.75 -5.16
C SER A 136 17.18 1.89 -5.72
N ARG A 137 16.58 3.02 -6.09
CA ARG A 137 17.35 4.19 -6.57
C ARG A 137 18.13 4.89 -5.47
N GLU A 138 17.56 5.07 -4.30
CA GLU A 138 18.25 5.63 -3.13
C GLU A 138 19.45 4.77 -2.71
N ASN A 139 19.32 3.45 -2.73
CA ASN A 139 20.40 2.54 -2.39
C ASN A 139 21.55 2.58 -3.41
N LEU A 140 21.27 2.83 -4.68
CA LEU A 140 22.26 3.01 -5.72
C LEU A 140 23.00 4.35 -5.61
N GLU A 141 22.33 5.39 -5.15
CA GLU A 141 22.94 6.72 -4.92
C GLU A 141 23.74 6.79 -3.62
N ALA A 142 23.42 5.96 -2.62
CA ALA A 142 24.13 5.88 -1.34
C ALA A 142 25.46 5.12 -1.41
N VAL A 143 25.74 4.40 -2.50
CA VAL A 143 26.97 3.69 -2.76
C VAL A 143 27.82 4.49 -3.76
#